data_4716deaeca62f0e913731e632c39762a
#
_entry.id   4716deaeca62f0e913731e632c39762a
#
_cell.length_a   1.000
_cell.length_b   1.000
_cell.length_c   1.000
_cell.angle_alpha   90.00
_cell.angle_beta   90.00
_cell.angle_gamma   90.00
#
_symmetry.space_group_name_H-M   'P 1'
#
loop_
_entity.id
_entity.type
_entity.pdbx_description
1 polymer ?
#
loop_
_entity_poly.entity_id
_entity_poly.type
_entity_poly.pdbx_seq_one_letter_code
_entity_poly.pdbx_strand_id
1 'polypeptide(L)'
;MLLLAPVVLSGCATITKDASQTVQLETYSKDNQPITGAKCTAQNERGQWTTLSSGSVYVHRSGQNLVITCDKDGEQTGHGTAISRANGGMFGNILFGGGIGAIIDHNKGTAYTYPSWVRVIMGENLIYDRRDEVENSPMTGKTAIAQEVVSAKK
;
A
#
# COMPACT_ATOMS: atom_id res chain seq x y z
N MET A 1 1.08 57.43 20.35
CA MET A 1 0.14 56.65 19.50
C MET A 1 1.00 55.65 18.72
N LEU A 2 1.12 54.41 19.24
CA LEU A 2 2.02 53.40 18.72
C LEU A 2 1.21 52.42 17.87
N LEU A 3 1.46 52.42 16.54
CA LEU A 3 0.81 51.49 15.61
C LEU A 3 1.53 50.17 15.63
N LEU A 4 0.89 49.15 16.20
CA LEU A 4 1.31 47.76 16.06
C LEU A 4 0.83 47.22 14.71
N ALA A 5 1.77 46.94 13.81
CA ALA A 5 1.46 46.25 12.54
C ALA A 5 1.36 44.74 12.80
N PRO A 6 0.34 44.02 12.34
CA PRO A 6 0.25 42.58 12.43
C PRO A 6 1.19 41.93 11.41
N VAL A 7 2.15 41.14 11.92
CA VAL A 7 2.99 40.26 11.11
C VAL A 7 2.15 39.06 10.69
N VAL A 8 1.72 39.00 9.45
CA VAL A 8 1.06 37.83 8.87
C VAL A 8 2.14 36.82 8.51
N LEU A 9 2.34 35.79 9.35
CA LEU A 9 3.12 34.60 8.98
C LEU A 9 2.33 33.80 7.96
N SER A 10 2.63 33.98 6.69
CA SER A 10 2.20 33.04 5.64
C SER A 10 3.01 31.76 5.76
N GLY A 11 2.49 30.78 6.50
CA GLY A 11 3.01 29.42 6.51
C GLY A 11 2.85 28.81 5.13
N CYS A 12 3.94 28.67 4.36
CA CYS A 12 3.95 27.81 3.19
C CYS A 12 3.74 26.35 3.68
N ALA A 13 2.49 25.86 3.59
CA ALA A 13 2.24 24.44 3.68
C ALA A 13 2.88 23.79 2.45
N THR A 14 4.10 23.28 2.62
CA THR A 14 4.77 22.47 1.59
C THR A 14 3.94 21.19 1.44
N ILE A 15 3.12 21.08 0.41
CA ILE A 15 2.45 19.84 0.02
C ILE A 15 3.52 18.91 -0.54
N THR A 16 4.28 18.29 0.34
CA THR A 16 5.13 17.15 -0.02
C THR A 16 4.16 16.00 -0.30
N LYS A 17 4.14 15.52 -1.54
CA LYS A 17 3.54 14.21 -1.84
C LYS A 17 4.24 13.22 -0.94
N ASP A 18 3.51 12.70 0.05
CA ASP A 18 4.09 11.81 1.04
C ASP A 18 4.58 10.54 0.33
N ALA A 19 5.85 10.19 0.56
CA ALA A 19 6.43 8.95 0.07
C ALA A 19 5.86 7.71 0.76
N SER A 20 4.96 7.90 1.72
CA SER A 20 4.31 6.83 2.48
C SER A 20 2.81 6.75 2.17
N GLN A 21 2.20 5.63 2.51
CA GLN A 21 0.76 5.44 2.44
C GLN A 21 0.26 4.55 3.58
N THR A 22 -0.97 4.76 3.98
CA THR A 22 -1.67 3.88 4.92
C THR A 22 -2.18 2.65 4.17
N VAL A 23 -1.92 1.46 4.73
CA VAL A 23 -2.48 0.18 4.29
C VAL A 23 -3.22 -0.44 5.47
N GLN A 24 -4.51 -0.66 5.32
CA GLN A 24 -5.34 -1.35 6.30
C GLN A 24 -5.22 -2.85 6.13
N LEU A 25 -5.02 -3.59 7.22
CA LEU A 25 -4.85 -5.03 7.23
C LEU A 25 -5.93 -5.68 8.09
N GLU A 26 -6.70 -6.57 7.49
CA GLU A 26 -7.66 -7.44 8.16
C GLU A 26 -7.23 -8.90 8.01
N THR A 27 -7.60 -9.74 8.97
CA THR A 27 -7.39 -11.18 8.89
C THR A 27 -8.69 -11.95 9.03
N TYR A 28 -8.85 -12.97 8.21
CA TYR A 28 -10.01 -13.84 8.15
C TYR A 28 -9.62 -15.31 8.07
N SER A 29 -10.47 -16.19 8.57
CA SER A 29 -10.34 -17.62 8.34
C SER A 29 -10.76 -17.99 6.91
N LYS A 30 -10.49 -19.23 6.50
CA LYS A 30 -10.98 -19.79 5.22
C LYS A 30 -12.49 -19.83 5.12
N ASP A 31 -13.19 -19.90 6.25
CA ASP A 31 -14.65 -19.86 6.34
C ASP A 31 -15.21 -18.42 6.40
N ASN A 32 -14.40 -17.44 6.02
CA ASN A 32 -14.75 -16.02 5.98
C ASN A 32 -15.19 -15.45 7.34
N GLN A 33 -14.63 -15.97 8.44
CA GLN A 33 -14.84 -15.44 9.78
C GLN A 33 -13.70 -14.47 10.14
N PRO A 34 -13.99 -13.30 10.72
CA PRO A 34 -12.96 -12.33 11.09
C PRO A 34 -12.08 -12.88 12.22
N ILE A 35 -10.78 -12.76 12.07
CA ILE A 35 -9.78 -13.11 13.08
C ILE A 35 -9.13 -11.81 13.56
N THR A 36 -9.40 -11.42 14.80
CA THR A 36 -8.86 -10.20 15.40
C THR A 36 -7.57 -10.48 16.17
N GLY A 37 -6.71 -9.45 16.29
CA GLY A 37 -5.50 -9.52 17.11
C GLY A 37 -4.38 -10.37 16.53
N ALA A 38 -4.42 -10.75 15.25
CA ALA A 38 -3.28 -11.33 14.57
C ALA A 38 -2.19 -10.28 14.39
N LYS A 39 -0.93 -10.64 14.64
CA LYS A 39 0.20 -9.77 14.38
C LYS A 39 0.53 -9.78 12.90
N CYS A 40 0.28 -8.67 12.23
CA CYS A 40 0.55 -8.51 10.80
C CYS A 40 1.80 -7.65 10.60
N THR A 41 2.71 -8.14 9.77
CA THR A 41 3.94 -7.46 9.37
C THR A 41 3.90 -7.22 7.87
N ALA A 42 4.09 -5.97 7.46
CA ALA A 42 4.24 -5.56 6.06
C ALA A 42 5.69 -5.14 5.82
N GLN A 43 6.32 -5.63 4.75
CA GLN A 43 7.73 -5.41 4.46
C GLN A 43 7.98 -5.15 2.98
N ASN A 44 8.86 -4.20 2.70
CA ASN A 44 9.51 -4.02 1.40
C ASN A 44 10.99 -3.65 1.62
N GLU A 45 11.73 -3.26 0.58
CA GLU A 45 13.15 -2.88 0.69
C GLU A 45 13.37 -1.56 1.46
N ARG A 46 12.30 -0.80 1.74
CA ARG A 46 12.36 0.48 2.49
C ARG A 46 12.15 0.30 3.98
N GLY A 47 11.63 -0.84 4.42
CA GLY A 47 11.41 -1.11 5.82
C GLY A 47 10.39 -2.20 6.12
N GLN A 48 10.11 -2.31 7.40
CA GLN A 48 9.15 -3.27 7.95
C GLN A 48 8.24 -2.55 8.93
N TRP A 49 6.94 -2.79 8.83
CA TRP A 49 5.91 -2.17 9.67
C TRP A 49 5.00 -3.25 10.23
N THR A 50 4.63 -3.12 11.49
CA THR A 50 3.81 -4.11 12.19
C THR A 50 2.59 -3.47 12.80
N THR A 51 1.46 -4.16 12.75
CA THR A 51 0.22 -3.82 13.42
C THR A 51 -0.50 -5.07 13.90
N LEU A 52 -1.51 -4.90 14.75
CA LEU A 52 -2.48 -5.97 14.99
C LEU A 52 -3.63 -5.84 13.99
N SER A 53 -4.20 -6.96 13.52
CA SER A 53 -5.43 -6.91 12.72
C SER A 53 -6.63 -6.55 13.62
N SER A 54 -7.57 -5.77 13.23
CA SER A 54 -7.81 -4.99 12.04
C SER A 54 -7.23 -3.58 12.19
N GLY A 55 -5.95 -3.44 11.99
CA GLY A 55 -5.24 -2.17 12.13
C GLY A 55 -4.64 -1.70 10.81
N SER A 56 -3.94 -0.59 10.87
CA SER A 56 -3.27 0.01 9.71
C SER A 56 -1.78 0.14 9.94
N VAL A 57 -1.02 0.05 8.86
CA VAL A 57 0.41 0.36 8.80
C VAL A 57 0.64 1.55 7.88
N TYR A 58 1.62 2.37 8.22
CA TYR A 58 2.05 3.51 7.41
C TYR A 58 3.35 3.14 6.70
N VAL A 59 3.23 2.59 5.49
CA VAL A 59 4.33 2.00 4.74
C VAL A 59 4.98 3.01 3.80
N HIS A 60 6.31 3.00 3.70
CA HIS A 60 7.01 3.75 2.66
C HIS A 60 6.77 3.10 1.30
N ARG A 61 6.31 3.89 0.33
CA ARG A 61 6.05 3.42 -1.04
C ARG A 61 7.33 3.06 -1.77
N SER A 62 7.24 2.10 -2.66
CA SER A 62 8.37 1.56 -3.41
C SER A 62 7.92 0.92 -4.72
N GLY A 63 8.85 0.77 -5.66
CA GLY A 63 8.67 -0.03 -6.86
C GLY A 63 8.62 -1.53 -6.60
N GLN A 64 9.08 -1.98 -5.43
CA GLN A 64 9.02 -3.38 -5.02
C GLN A 64 7.67 -3.70 -4.36
N ASN A 65 7.22 -4.96 -4.49
CA ASN A 65 6.00 -5.41 -3.87
C ASN A 65 6.09 -5.37 -2.33
N LEU A 66 4.95 -5.16 -1.69
CA LEU A 66 4.82 -5.21 -0.24
C LEU A 66 4.43 -6.63 0.18
N VAL A 67 5.31 -7.31 0.90
CA VAL A 67 5.05 -8.65 1.46
C VAL A 67 4.38 -8.49 2.81
N ILE A 68 3.27 -9.19 3.01
CA ILE A 68 2.47 -9.16 4.22
C ILE A 68 2.45 -10.56 4.84
N THR A 69 2.73 -10.65 6.13
CA THR A 69 2.65 -11.88 6.91
C THR A 69 1.85 -11.63 8.17
N CYS A 70 0.84 -12.43 8.42
CA CYS A 70 -0.01 -12.33 9.61
C CYS A 70 0.03 -13.63 10.40
N ASP A 71 0.36 -13.53 11.68
CA ASP A 71 0.50 -14.65 12.61
C ASP A 71 -0.46 -14.50 13.79
N LYS A 72 -1.05 -15.61 14.22
CA LYS A 72 -1.84 -15.70 15.43
C LYS A 72 -1.73 -17.10 16.02
N ASP A 73 -1.61 -17.20 17.33
CA ASP A 73 -1.56 -18.47 18.05
C ASP A 73 -2.82 -19.30 17.74
N GLY A 74 -2.61 -20.57 17.37
CA GLY A 74 -3.69 -21.50 17.02
C GLY A 74 -4.17 -21.39 15.57
N GLU A 75 -3.66 -20.45 14.78
CA GLU A 75 -3.97 -20.30 13.36
C GLU A 75 -2.75 -20.60 12.48
N GLN A 76 -2.99 -20.98 11.22
CA GLN A 76 -1.92 -21.05 10.23
C GLN A 76 -1.55 -19.63 9.79
N THR A 77 -0.25 -19.37 9.59
CA THR A 77 0.24 -18.07 9.10
C THR A 77 -0.42 -17.70 7.76
N GLY A 78 -0.97 -16.49 7.68
CA GLY A 78 -1.50 -15.93 6.45
C GLY A 78 -0.43 -15.11 5.73
N HIS A 79 -0.32 -15.28 4.41
CA HIS A 79 0.62 -14.56 3.56
C HIS A 79 -0.09 -13.75 2.49
N GLY A 80 0.47 -12.60 2.17
CA GLY A 80 -0.02 -11.75 1.11
C GLY A 80 1.09 -11.00 0.39
N THR A 81 0.91 -10.77 -0.90
CA THR A 81 1.79 -9.92 -1.70
C THR A 81 0.96 -8.81 -2.33
N ALA A 82 1.12 -7.59 -1.85
CA ALA A 82 0.50 -6.42 -2.44
C ALA A 82 1.39 -5.88 -3.57
N ILE A 83 0.86 -5.91 -4.79
CA ILE A 83 1.59 -5.50 -6.00
C ILE A 83 1.79 -4.00 -5.99
N SER A 84 3.04 -3.57 -6.18
CA SER A 84 3.37 -2.18 -6.43
C SER A 84 2.94 -1.78 -7.84
N ARG A 85 2.17 -0.69 -7.96
CA ARG A 85 1.75 -0.16 -9.26
C ARG A 85 2.19 1.28 -9.43
N ALA A 86 2.75 1.58 -10.60
CA ALA A 86 3.05 2.95 -10.97
C ALA A 86 1.75 3.77 -11.09
N ASN A 87 1.77 4.98 -10.56
CA ASN A 87 0.64 5.90 -10.65
C ASN A 87 0.48 6.41 -12.09
N GLY A 88 -0.76 6.52 -12.57
CA GLY A 88 -1.06 6.97 -13.93
C GLY A 88 -0.50 8.36 -14.28
N GLY A 89 -0.31 9.24 -13.28
CA GLY A 89 0.34 10.54 -13.46
C GLY A 89 1.83 10.49 -13.84
N MET A 90 2.50 9.35 -13.61
CA MET A 90 3.90 9.17 -14.02
C MET A 90 4.03 9.14 -15.55
N PHE A 91 3.09 8.52 -16.23
CA PHE A 91 3.11 8.45 -17.71
C PHE A 91 2.71 9.78 -18.37
N GLY A 92 1.80 10.54 -17.75
CA GLY A 92 1.41 11.87 -18.24
C GLY A 92 2.58 12.86 -18.24
N ASN A 93 3.42 12.84 -17.21
CA ASN A 93 4.58 13.73 -17.10
C ASN A 93 5.71 13.39 -18.08
N ILE A 94 5.84 12.13 -18.51
CA ILE A 94 6.81 11.71 -19.52
C ILE A 94 6.41 12.25 -20.91
N LEU A 95 5.11 12.26 -21.23
CA LEU A 95 4.61 12.74 -22.53
C LEU A 95 4.77 14.26 -22.70
N PHE A 96 4.78 15.03 -21.62
CA PHE A 96 4.87 16.49 -21.61
C PHE A 96 6.26 17.04 -21.22
N GLY A 97 7.33 16.25 -21.36
CA GLY A 97 8.71 16.70 -21.15
C GLY A 97 9.22 16.60 -19.70
N GLY A 98 8.53 15.87 -18.83
CA GLY A 98 8.86 15.73 -17.41
C GLY A 98 9.82 14.62 -17.03
N GLY A 99 10.81 14.25 -17.88
CA GLY A 99 11.75 13.15 -17.58
C GLY A 99 12.48 13.27 -16.24
N ILE A 100 12.83 14.47 -15.82
CA ILE A 100 13.51 14.75 -14.54
C ILE A 100 12.54 14.53 -13.36
N GLY A 101 11.28 14.96 -13.47
CA GLY A 101 10.26 14.76 -12.45
C GLY A 101 9.91 13.29 -12.24
N ALA A 102 9.84 12.51 -13.31
CA ALA A 102 9.59 11.07 -13.25
C ALA A 102 10.72 10.30 -12.54
N ILE A 103 11.98 10.69 -12.75
CA ILE A 103 13.15 10.09 -12.08
C ILE A 103 13.12 10.38 -10.57
N ILE A 104 12.77 11.60 -10.16
CA ILE A 104 12.70 11.97 -8.74
C ILE A 104 11.58 11.21 -8.04
N ASP A 105 10.40 11.09 -8.67
CA ASP A 105 9.26 10.36 -8.11
C ASP A 105 9.55 8.86 -7.99
N HIS A 106 10.24 8.27 -8.95
CA HIS A 106 10.69 6.87 -8.89
C HIS A 106 11.63 6.62 -7.72
N ASN A 107 12.65 7.46 -7.55
CA ASN A 107 13.64 7.34 -6.48
C ASN A 107 13.04 7.54 -5.07
N LYS A 108 12.02 8.39 -4.94
CA LYS A 108 11.32 8.66 -3.68
C LYS A 108 10.20 7.67 -3.38
N GLY A 109 9.82 6.80 -4.32
CA GLY A 109 8.68 5.89 -4.19
C GLY A 109 7.32 6.54 -4.41
N THR A 110 7.23 7.86 -4.59
CA THR A 110 5.96 8.59 -4.79
C THR A 110 5.25 8.24 -6.10
N ALA A 111 5.99 7.68 -7.07
CA ALA A 111 5.46 7.16 -8.33
C ALA A 111 4.64 5.87 -8.19
N TYR A 112 4.72 5.20 -7.04
CA TYR A 112 4.13 3.89 -6.81
C TYR A 112 3.03 3.94 -5.75
N THR A 113 2.14 2.94 -5.80
CA THR A 113 1.06 2.80 -4.82
C THR A 113 0.72 1.32 -4.64
N TYR A 114 0.45 0.93 -3.41
CA TYR A 114 -0.09 -0.37 -3.03
C TYR A 114 -1.62 -0.32 -2.90
N PRO A 115 -2.31 -1.47 -2.84
CA PRO A 115 -3.68 -1.55 -2.34
C PRO A 115 -3.82 -0.89 -0.97
N SER A 116 -4.95 -0.20 -0.76
CA SER A 116 -5.20 0.57 0.48
C SER A 116 -5.79 -0.28 1.61
N TRP A 117 -6.49 -1.36 1.27
CA TRP A 117 -7.17 -2.22 2.23
C TRP A 117 -7.09 -3.69 1.80
N VAL A 118 -6.38 -4.50 2.59
CA VAL A 118 -6.06 -5.90 2.27
C VAL A 118 -6.66 -6.83 3.32
N ARG A 119 -7.40 -7.84 2.86
CA ARG A 119 -7.91 -8.93 3.69
C ARG A 119 -7.05 -10.17 3.51
N VAL A 120 -6.24 -10.48 4.51
CA VAL A 120 -5.38 -11.68 4.54
C VAL A 120 -6.21 -12.86 5.03
N ILE A 121 -6.18 -13.96 4.30
CA ILE A 121 -6.81 -15.22 4.74
C ILE A 121 -5.74 -16.07 5.43
N MET A 122 -6.00 -16.42 6.69
CA MET A 122 -5.07 -17.22 7.48
C MET A 122 -4.89 -18.60 6.84
N GLY A 123 -3.63 -19.01 6.68
CA GLY A 123 -3.26 -20.27 6.00
C GLY A 123 -3.29 -20.22 4.46
N GLU A 124 -3.47 -19.04 3.86
CA GLU A 124 -3.42 -18.84 2.41
C GLU A 124 -2.23 -17.95 2.02
N ASN A 125 -1.84 -18.00 0.74
CA ASN A 125 -0.87 -17.10 0.14
C ASN A 125 -1.52 -16.41 -1.07
N LEU A 126 -1.88 -15.14 -0.91
CA LEU A 126 -2.69 -14.40 -1.87
C LEU A 126 -1.94 -13.20 -2.45
N ILE A 127 -2.30 -12.84 -3.67
CA ILE A 127 -1.80 -11.68 -4.37
C ILE A 127 -2.89 -10.62 -4.48
N TYR A 128 -2.55 -9.38 -4.18
CA TYR A 128 -3.44 -8.22 -4.19
C TYR A 128 -2.95 -7.22 -5.22
N ASP A 129 -3.70 -7.02 -6.28
CA ASP A 129 -3.39 -6.05 -7.32
C ASP A 129 -4.37 -4.88 -7.23
N ARG A 130 -3.86 -3.66 -7.02
CA ARG A 130 -4.67 -2.46 -6.92
C ARG A 130 -5.63 -2.24 -8.09
N ARG A 131 -5.36 -2.80 -9.27
CA ARG A 131 -6.28 -2.73 -10.41
C ARG A 131 -7.62 -3.41 -10.15
N ASP A 132 -7.66 -4.33 -9.19
CA ASP A 132 -8.88 -5.03 -8.76
C ASP A 132 -9.52 -4.36 -7.52
N GLU A 133 -8.98 -3.22 -7.06
CA GLU A 133 -9.45 -2.51 -5.87
C GLU A 133 -10.82 -1.86 -6.13
N VAL A 134 -11.75 -2.13 -5.23
CA VAL A 134 -13.07 -1.49 -5.21
C VAL A 134 -13.08 -0.48 -4.08
N GLU A 135 -13.53 0.73 -4.36
CA GLU A 135 -13.58 1.80 -3.36
C GLU A 135 -14.37 1.39 -2.11
N ASN A 136 -13.82 1.69 -0.94
CA ASN A 136 -14.39 1.38 0.38
C ASN A 136 -14.64 -0.12 0.63
N SER A 137 -13.90 -1.00 -0.02
CA SER A 137 -14.01 -2.45 0.17
C SER A 137 -12.64 -3.10 0.35
N PRO A 138 -12.50 -4.08 1.27
CA PRO A 138 -11.26 -4.83 1.40
C PRO A 138 -11.03 -5.72 0.19
N MET A 139 -9.79 -5.78 -0.27
CA MET A 139 -9.38 -6.72 -1.31
C MET A 139 -9.23 -8.12 -0.74
N THR A 140 -9.85 -9.10 -1.39
CA THR A 140 -9.80 -10.52 -0.99
C THR A 140 -8.63 -11.29 -1.60
N GLY A 141 -7.90 -10.70 -2.52
CA GLY A 141 -6.74 -11.31 -3.17
C GLY A 141 -7.10 -12.46 -4.14
N LYS A 142 -6.08 -12.92 -4.85
CA LYS A 142 -6.15 -14.06 -5.78
C LYS A 142 -4.98 -15.01 -5.49
N THR A 143 -5.16 -16.31 -5.68
CA THR A 143 -4.05 -17.26 -5.58
C THR A 143 -3.01 -17.03 -6.67
N ALA A 144 -1.72 -17.29 -6.39
CA ALA A 144 -0.63 -17.11 -7.34
C ALA A 144 -0.88 -17.87 -8.66
N ILE A 145 -1.47 -19.06 -8.59
CA ILE A 145 -1.78 -19.91 -9.75
C ILE A 145 -2.79 -19.25 -10.69
N ALA A 146 -3.75 -18.48 -10.17
CA ALA A 146 -4.76 -17.80 -10.98
C ALA A 146 -4.18 -16.64 -11.81
N GLN A 147 -3.06 -16.05 -11.40
CA GLN A 147 -2.40 -14.97 -12.15
C GLN A 147 -1.56 -15.49 -13.33
N GLU A 148 -0.92 -16.65 -13.19
CA GLU A 148 -0.16 -17.26 -14.30
C GLU A 148 -1.04 -17.62 -15.49
N VAL A 149 -2.23 -18.15 -15.23
CA VAL A 149 -3.19 -18.54 -16.29
C VAL A 149 -3.71 -17.31 -17.08
N VAL A 150 -3.89 -16.17 -16.42
CA VAL A 150 -4.33 -14.92 -17.09
C VAL A 150 -3.19 -14.30 -17.90
N SER A 151 -1.94 -14.40 -17.44
CA SER A 151 -0.77 -13.86 -18.14
C SER A 151 -0.39 -14.72 -19.38
N ALA A 152 -0.62 -16.02 -19.33
CA ALA A 152 -0.34 -16.95 -20.44
C ALA A 152 -1.37 -16.88 -21.59
N LYS A 153 -2.49 -16.16 -21.41
CA LYS A 153 -3.60 -16.07 -22.37
C LYS A 153 -3.65 -14.77 -23.17
N LYS A 154 -2.56 -13.98 -23.13
CA LYS A 154 -2.47 -12.69 -23.82
C LYS A 154 -1.44 -12.76 -25.00
#